data_80e11a03319f1c95e9ffdd02a0793067
#
_entry.id   80e11a03319f1c95e9ffdd02a0793067
#
_cell.length_a   1.000
_cell.length_b   1.000
_cell.length_c   1.000
_cell.angle_alpha   90.00
_cell.angle_beta   90.00
_cell.angle_gamma   90.00
#
_symmetry.space_group_name_H-M   'P 1'
#
loop_
_entity.id
_entity.type
_entity.pdbx_description
1 polymer ?
#
loop_
_entity_poly.entity_id
_entity_poly.type
_entity_poly.pdbx_seq_one_letter_code
_entity_poly.pdbx_strand_id
1 'polypeptide(L)'
;MSAPTLMVMAGGTGGHVFPGLAVADYVRERGWKVVWMGNPDGMEAKLVPARGYDMAWVRFAGLRGKGLLRALMLPLNLLRGFWQSLRELGRVRPQVVLGMGGYITFPGGMMAVLRGLPLVVHEQNSIAGLANRVLARVADRVLTGFPEALPGASWCGNPVRADIAQLPEPAQRYGPRSGPLDLLVVGGSLGAQVLNETVPKALAALPEDARPRVVHQAGAKNIEALRAAYEAAGVQAELLPFIEDMPARYARADLVICRAGALTVAELAAAGVASILVPYPHAVDDHQTSNARFLSEAGAALLLPQAELSPGRLAGLLRGLDRQALLEMAGKARALARPEATRMVAQACMELARIEDRGSRSEE
;
A
#
# COMPACT_ATOMS: atom_id res chain seq x y z
N MET A 1 -22.42 20.45 -19.62
CA MET A 1 -21.23 20.71 -18.76
C MET A 1 -20.25 19.56 -18.96
N SER A 2 -18.97 19.83 -19.14
CA SER A 2 -17.94 18.77 -19.24
C SER A 2 -17.81 18.06 -17.89
N ALA A 3 -17.48 16.76 -17.91
CA ALA A 3 -17.25 16.00 -16.69
C ALA A 3 -16.10 16.62 -15.88
N PRO A 4 -16.24 16.75 -14.54
CA PRO A 4 -15.17 17.27 -13.72
C PRO A 4 -13.95 16.34 -13.76
N THR A 5 -12.76 16.90 -13.65
CA THR A 5 -11.50 16.16 -13.80
C THR A 5 -10.71 16.15 -12.48
N LEU A 6 -10.41 14.96 -11.99
CA LEU A 6 -9.45 14.74 -10.90
C LEU A 6 -8.06 14.45 -11.50
N MET A 7 -7.02 15.12 -11.03
CA MET A 7 -5.65 14.71 -11.30
C MET A 7 -5.08 13.96 -10.11
N VAL A 8 -4.74 12.68 -10.31
CA VAL A 8 -4.06 11.86 -9.30
C VAL A 8 -2.56 11.93 -9.53
N MET A 9 -1.81 12.19 -8.47
CA MET A 9 -0.35 12.19 -8.46
C MET A 9 0.13 11.08 -7.55
N ALA A 10 0.66 10.01 -8.12
CA ALA A 10 1.26 8.92 -7.37
C ALA A 10 2.27 8.18 -8.24
N GLY A 11 3.36 7.74 -7.62
CA GLY A 11 4.38 6.99 -8.33
C GLY A 11 5.41 6.34 -7.44
N GLY A 12 6.30 5.58 -8.06
CA GLY A 12 7.46 4.97 -7.46
C GLY A 12 7.21 3.58 -6.88
N THR A 13 6.17 3.36 -6.08
CA THR A 13 5.87 2.05 -5.46
C THR A 13 4.39 1.71 -5.54
N GLY A 14 4.08 0.40 -5.46
CA GLY A 14 2.69 -0.08 -5.39
C GLY A 14 1.91 0.49 -4.21
N GLY A 15 2.59 0.81 -3.11
CA GLY A 15 1.97 1.41 -1.93
C GLY A 15 1.34 2.78 -2.16
N HIS A 16 1.76 3.51 -3.19
CA HIS A 16 1.16 4.78 -3.61
C HIS A 16 0.21 4.60 -4.80
N VAL A 17 0.58 3.74 -5.75
CA VAL A 17 -0.17 3.57 -7.02
C VAL A 17 -1.50 2.86 -6.78
N PHE A 18 -1.53 1.76 -6.04
CA PHE A 18 -2.77 1.00 -5.84
C PHE A 18 -3.85 1.76 -5.05
N PRO A 19 -3.53 2.45 -3.94
CA PRO A 19 -4.52 3.29 -3.26
C PRO A 19 -5.05 4.42 -4.16
N GLY A 20 -4.17 5.02 -4.97
CA GLY A 20 -4.58 6.02 -5.95
C GLY A 20 -5.52 5.46 -7.02
N LEU A 21 -5.27 4.22 -7.50
CA LEU A 21 -6.16 3.53 -8.44
C LEU A 21 -7.53 3.24 -7.82
N ALA A 22 -7.58 2.82 -6.55
CA ALA A 22 -8.84 2.60 -5.86
C ALA A 22 -9.71 3.88 -5.80
N VAL A 23 -9.08 5.03 -5.51
CA VAL A 23 -9.78 6.33 -5.54
C VAL A 23 -10.17 6.73 -6.95
N ALA A 24 -9.29 6.52 -7.93
CA ALA A 24 -9.55 6.81 -9.35
C ALA A 24 -10.74 6.02 -9.90
N ASP A 25 -10.80 4.71 -9.60
CA ASP A 25 -11.92 3.84 -10.00
C ASP A 25 -13.23 4.35 -9.36
N TYR A 26 -13.21 4.68 -8.07
CA TYR A 26 -14.39 5.18 -7.34
C TYR A 26 -14.96 6.48 -7.92
N VAL A 27 -14.10 7.46 -8.29
CA VAL A 27 -14.58 8.73 -8.85
C VAL A 27 -15.00 8.60 -10.32
N ARG A 28 -14.34 7.71 -11.09
CA ARG A 28 -14.72 7.41 -12.48
C ARG A 28 -16.11 6.79 -12.57
N GLU A 29 -16.46 5.87 -11.66
CA GLU A 29 -17.81 5.31 -11.55
C GLU A 29 -18.89 6.36 -11.32
N ARG A 30 -18.49 7.54 -10.80
CA ARG A 30 -19.39 8.70 -10.55
C ARG A 30 -19.33 9.75 -11.65
N GLY A 31 -18.84 9.37 -12.83
CA GLY A 31 -18.84 10.21 -14.02
C GLY A 31 -17.71 11.24 -14.08
N TRP A 32 -16.67 11.12 -13.25
CA TRP A 32 -15.51 12.00 -13.31
C TRP A 32 -14.50 11.52 -14.33
N LYS A 33 -13.82 12.47 -14.96
CA LYS A 33 -12.59 12.18 -15.69
C LYS A 33 -11.43 12.10 -14.70
N VAL A 34 -10.55 11.12 -14.91
CA VAL A 34 -9.32 10.99 -14.13
C VAL A 34 -8.12 11.07 -15.07
N VAL A 35 -7.14 11.89 -14.71
CA VAL A 35 -5.84 11.97 -15.37
C VAL A 35 -4.76 11.71 -14.33
N TRP A 36 -3.77 10.92 -14.67
CA TRP A 36 -2.72 10.54 -13.75
C TRP A 36 -1.40 11.21 -14.07
N MET A 37 -0.86 11.98 -13.13
CA MET A 37 0.48 12.53 -13.25
C MET A 37 1.49 11.51 -12.70
N GLY A 38 2.41 11.08 -13.55
CA GLY A 38 3.39 10.04 -13.24
C GLY A 38 4.69 10.16 -14.02
N ASN A 39 5.68 9.36 -13.60
CA ASN A 39 6.97 9.26 -14.28
C ASN A 39 6.90 8.15 -15.35
N PRO A 40 7.34 8.41 -16.61
CA PRO A 40 7.34 7.39 -17.66
C PRO A 40 8.23 6.18 -17.34
N ASP A 41 9.20 6.32 -16.44
CA ASP A 41 10.11 5.26 -16.03
C ASP A 41 9.63 4.54 -14.73
N GLY A 42 8.48 4.96 -14.17
CA GLY A 42 7.90 4.42 -12.95
C GLY A 42 7.00 3.21 -13.19
N MET A 43 6.63 2.52 -12.10
CA MET A 43 5.68 1.39 -12.17
C MET A 43 4.29 1.85 -12.63
N GLU A 44 3.91 3.08 -12.31
CA GLU A 44 2.67 3.73 -12.73
C GLU A 44 2.53 3.79 -14.26
N ALA A 45 3.65 3.88 -14.99
CA ALA A 45 3.65 3.93 -16.46
C ALA A 45 3.06 2.68 -17.13
N LYS A 46 3.07 1.54 -16.44
CA LYS A 46 2.48 0.28 -16.92
C LYS A 46 1.09 0.05 -16.33
N LEU A 47 0.96 0.27 -15.01
CA LEU A 47 -0.26 -0.09 -14.28
C LEU A 47 -1.44 0.83 -14.58
N VAL A 48 -1.19 2.13 -14.71
CA VAL A 48 -2.25 3.13 -14.85
C VAL A 48 -2.90 3.10 -16.24
N PRO A 49 -2.13 3.11 -17.36
CA PRO A 49 -2.71 2.96 -18.68
C PRO A 49 -3.43 1.62 -18.90
N ALA A 50 -2.95 0.53 -18.27
CA ALA A 50 -3.62 -0.77 -18.31
C ALA A 50 -5.03 -0.74 -17.68
N ARG A 51 -5.34 0.27 -16.82
CA ARG A 51 -6.66 0.53 -16.26
C ARG A 51 -7.48 1.55 -17.07
N GLY A 52 -6.97 2.01 -18.21
CA GLY A 52 -7.63 2.95 -19.12
C GLY A 52 -7.60 4.42 -18.66
N TYR A 53 -6.64 4.81 -17.83
CA TYR A 53 -6.46 6.21 -17.41
C TYR A 53 -5.44 6.94 -18.29
N ASP A 54 -5.77 8.19 -18.61
CA ASP A 54 -4.87 9.10 -19.32
C ASP A 54 -3.69 9.52 -18.44
N MET A 55 -2.50 9.69 -19.06
CA MET A 55 -1.29 10.08 -18.37
C MET A 55 -0.88 11.53 -18.65
N ALA A 56 -0.43 12.20 -17.61
CA ALA A 56 0.31 13.47 -17.64
C ALA A 56 1.76 13.16 -17.23
N TRP A 57 2.66 13.17 -18.20
CA TRP A 57 4.03 12.72 -17.99
C TRP A 57 4.93 13.81 -17.43
N VAL A 58 5.54 13.52 -16.28
CA VAL A 58 6.55 14.38 -15.66
C VAL A 58 7.76 13.53 -15.31
N ARG A 59 8.90 13.83 -15.93
CA ARG A 59 10.16 13.15 -15.66
C ARG A 59 10.84 13.76 -14.45
N PHE A 60 10.53 13.22 -13.30
CA PHE A 60 11.14 13.58 -12.03
C PHE A 60 11.47 12.33 -11.25
N ALA A 61 12.77 12.13 -10.99
CA ALA A 61 13.27 11.02 -10.18
C ALA A 61 13.76 11.55 -8.84
N GLY A 62 13.47 10.82 -7.76
CA GLY A 62 13.93 11.19 -6.43
C GLY A 62 15.45 11.11 -6.28
N LEU A 63 15.96 11.80 -5.27
CA LEU A 63 17.39 11.90 -4.93
C LEU A 63 18.04 10.61 -4.44
N ARG A 64 17.27 9.55 -4.21
CA ARG A 64 17.79 8.34 -3.60
C ARG A 64 18.64 7.53 -4.57
N GLY A 65 19.95 7.58 -4.36
CA GLY A 65 20.95 6.71 -4.98
C GLY A 65 22.10 7.45 -5.60
N LYS A 66 23.20 7.50 -4.85
CA LYS A 66 24.61 7.49 -5.27
C LYS A 66 25.10 8.60 -6.22
N GLY A 67 25.87 9.53 -5.67
CA GLY A 67 26.88 10.34 -6.35
C GLY A 67 26.66 11.84 -6.23
N LEU A 68 27.74 12.56 -5.95
CA LEU A 68 27.80 14.04 -5.90
C LEU A 68 27.19 14.70 -7.16
N LEU A 69 27.33 14.07 -8.33
CA LEU A 69 26.83 14.58 -9.59
C LEU A 69 25.29 14.69 -9.62
N ARG A 70 24.58 13.72 -9.00
CA ARG A 70 23.12 13.77 -8.89
C ARG A 70 22.65 14.83 -7.90
N ALA A 71 23.40 15.07 -6.82
CA ALA A 71 23.08 16.13 -5.88
C ALA A 71 23.27 17.52 -6.53
N LEU A 72 24.31 17.71 -7.34
CA LEU A 72 24.52 18.92 -8.14
C LEU A 72 23.43 19.15 -9.20
N MET A 73 22.91 18.08 -9.79
CA MET A 73 21.84 18.16 -10.81
C MET A 73 20.43 18.33 -10.20
N LEU A 74 20.29 18.23 -8.88
CA LEU A 74 18.99 18.30 -8.21
C LEU A 74 18.22 19.60 -8.49
N PRO A 75 18.81 20.80 -8.38
CA PRO A 75 18.06 22.04 -8.64
C PRO A 75 17.50 22.08 -10.06
N LEU A 76 18.29 21.62 -11.04
CA LEU A 76 17.87 21.56 -12.44
C LEU A 76 16.74 20.55 -12.67
N ASN A 77 16.83 19.37 -12.02
CA ASN A 77 15.77 18.37 -12.08
C ASN A 77 14.48 18.85 -11.41
N LEU A 78 14.58 19.56 -10.29
CA LEU A 78 13.43 20.18 -9.62
C LEU A 78 12.78 21.25 -10.50
N LEU A 79 13.55 22.18 -11.07
CA LEU A 79 13.04 23.18 -11.99
C LEU A 79 12.34 22.55 -13.20
N ARG A 80 12.93 21.51 -13.78
CA ARG A 80 12.32 20.74 -14.86
C ARG A 80 11.02 20.09 -14.42
N GLY A 81 11.00 19.46 -13.22
CA GLY A 81 9.81 18.82 -12.65
C GLY A 81 8.68 19.84 -12.42
N PHE A 82 9.00 21.01 -11.87
CA PHE A 82 8.05 22.10 -11.68
C PHE A 82 7.49 22.61 -13.02
N TRP A 83 8.36 22.88 -13.98
CA TRP A 83 7.94 23.35 -15.30
C TRP A 83 7.04 22.34 -16.03
N GLN A 84 7.41 21.04 -16.02
CA GLN A 84 6.58 20.00 -16.62
C GLN A 84 5.24 19.86 -15.89
N SER A 85 5.23 19.88 -14.57
CA SER A 85 4.01 19.83 -13.78
C SER A 85 3.08 21.00 -14.08
N LEU A 86 3.63 22.23 -14.13
CA LEU A 86 2.88 23.43 -14.47
C LEU A 86 2.25 23.36 -15.87
N ARG A 87 3.00 22.84 -16.85
CA ARG A 87 2.53 22.62 -18.22
C ARG A 87 1.40 21.60 -18.27
N GLU A 88 1.56 20.45 -17.60
CA GLU A 88 0.56 19.40 -17.60
C GLU A 88 -0.72 19.81 -16.85
N LEU A 89 -0.61 20.52 -15.72
CA LEU A 89 -1.75 21.13 -15.04
C LEU A 89 -2.50 22.12 -15.95
N GLY A 90 -1.76 22.93 -16.73
CA GLY A 90 -2.35 23.86 -17.71
C GLY A 90 -3.03 23.17 -18.88
N ARG A 91 -2.52 22.03 -19.33
CA ARG A 91 -3.10 21.21 -20.41
C ARG A 91 -4.37 20.49 -19.96
N VAL A 92 -4.32 19.88 -18.75
CA VAL A 92 -5.41 19.05 -18.24
C VAL A 92 -6.53 19.88 -17.61
N ARG A 93 -6.17 21.00 -16.94
CA ARG A 93 -7.09 21.89 -16.20
C ARG A 93 -7.98 21.11 -15.22
N PRO A 94 -7.41 20.35 -14.27
CA PRO A 94 -8.19 19.61 -13.31
C PRO A 94 -8.91 20.56 -12.34
N GLN A 95 -10.06 20.16 -11.81
CA GLN A 95 -10.80 20.89 -10.77
C GLN A 95 -10.23 20.62 -9.37
N VAL A 96 -9.50 19.51 -9.20
CA VAL A 96 -8.88 19.12 -7.94
C VAL A 96 -7.69 18.20 -8.20
N VAL A 97 -6.71 18.24 -7.32
CA VAL A 97 -5.49 17.43 -7.40
C VAL A 97 -5.37 16.57 -6.14
N LEU A 98 -5.09 15.27 -6.32
CA LEU A 98 -4.85 14.33 -5.23
C LEU A 98 -3.40 13.86 -5.23
N GLY A 99 -2.66 14.17 -4.18
CA GLY A 99 -1.31 13.67 -3.92
C GLY A 99 -1.34 12.42 -3.07
N MET A 100 -0.92 11.28 -3.64
CA MET A 100 -0.85 9.99 -2.95
C MET A 100 0.58 9.60 -2.54
N GLY A 101 1.56 10.47 -2.77
CA GLY A 101 2.95 10.20 -2.42
C GLY A 101 3.81 9.74 -3.61
N GLY A 102 5.07 9.49 -3.30
CA GLY A 102 6.11 9.33 -4.31
C GLY A 102 6.74 10.68 -4.71
N TYR A 103 7.86 10.61 -5.41
CA TYR A 103 8.64 11.82 -5.74
C TYR A 103 7.86 12.80 -6.63
N ILE A 104 7.01 12.28 -7.51
CA ILE A 104 6.24 13.06 -8.47
C ILE A 104 5.23 14.00 -7.80
N THR A 105 4.74 13.62 -6.63
CA THR A 105 3.72 14.38 -5.91
C THR A 105 4.23 15.74 -5.46
N PHE A 106 5.53 15.87 -5.14
CA PHE A 106 6.09 17.13 -4.67
C PHE A 106 6.03 18.25 -5.74
N PRO A 107 6.65 18.11 -6.93
CA PRO A 107 6.56 19.17 -7.93
C PRO A 107 5.13 19.40 -8.43
N GLY A 108 4.33 18.34 -8.59
CA GLY A 108 2.93 18.46 -9.00
C GLY A 108 2.08 19.21 -7.99
N GLY A 109 2.17 18.87 -6.70
CA GLY A 109 1.40 19.50 -5.63
C GLY A 109 1.76 20.97 -5.42
N MET A 110 3.07 21.32 -5.42
CA MET A 110 3.51 22.71 -5.32
C MET A 110 2.99 23.56 -6.49
N MET A 111 3.01 23.01 -7.71
CA MET A 111 2.50 23.74 -8.89
C MET A 111 0.96 23.80 -8.92
N ALA A 112 0.26 22.83 -8.32
CA ALA A 112 -1.18 22.91 -8.13
C ALA A 112 -1.54 24.09 -7.20
N VAL A 113 -0.88 24.17 -6.04
CA VAL A 113 -1.07 25.29 -5.09
C VAL A 113 -0.73 26.64 -5.74
N LEU A 114 0.37 26.73 -6.49
CA LEU A 114 0.75 27.95 -7.19
C LEU A 114 -0.31 28.42 -8.22
N ARG A 115 -1.09 27.48 -8.76
CA ARG A 115 -2.21 27.76 -9.68
C ARG A 115 -3.54 27.98 -8.98
N GLY A 116 -3.61 27.96 -7.66
CA GLY A 116 -4.85 28.04 -6.90
C GLY A 116 -5.73 26.80 -7.03
N LEU A 117 -5.20 25.65 -7.49
CA LEU A 117 -5.97 24.42 -7.60
C LEU A 117 -6.08 23.73 -6.24
N PRO A 118 -7.26 23.27 -5.83
CA PRO A 118 -7.43 22.53 -4.59
C PRO A 118 -6.54 21.29 -4.54
N LEU A 119 -5.83 21.11 -3.43
CA LEU A 119 -4.91 20.01 -3.20
C LEU A 119 -5.37 19.15 -2.02
N VAL A 120 -5.64 17.90 -2.30
CA VAL A 120 -5.80 16.85 -1.27
C VAL A 120 -4.51 16.04 -1.18
N VAL A 121 -4.02 15.79 0.02
CA VAL A 121 -2.87 14.90 0.26
C VAL A 121 -3.32 13.72 1.09
N HIS A 122 -2.92 12.51 0.69
CA HIS A 122 -3.08 11.30 1.48
C HIS A 122 -1.71 10.65 1.76
N GLU A 123 -1.40 10.45 3.04
CA GLU A 123 -0.20 9.73 3.47
C GLU A 123 -0.57 8.30 3.86
N GLN A 124 0.09 7.31 3.24
CA GLN A 124 -0.21 5.90 3.46
C GLN A 124 0.52 5.30 4.65
N ASN A 125 1.74 5.77 4.96
CA ASN A 125 2.55 5.20 6.02
C ASN A 125 2.27 5.88 7.37
N SER A 126 2.57 5.17 8.44
CA SER A 126 2.53 5.72 9.80
C SER A 126 3.60 6.79 10.06
N ILE A 127 4.68 6.78 9.28
CA ILE A 127 5.70 7.84 9.25
C ILE A 127 5.64 8.50 7.88
N ALA A 128 5.27 9.76 7.87
CA ALA A 128 5.08 10.50 6.64
C ALA A 128 6.38 10.75 5.88
N GLY A 129 6.35 10.55 4.56
CA GLY A 129 7.44 10.89 3.67
C GLY A 129 7.67 12.40 3.57
N LEU A 130 8.91 12.82 3.25
CA LEU A 130 9.28 14.24 3.18
C LEU A 130 8.37 15.06 2.24
N ALA A 131 8.04 14.53 1.08
CA ALA A 131 7.16 15.19 0.11
C ALA A 131 5.79 15.51 0.73
N ASN A 132 5.15 14.51 1.36
CA ASN A 132 3.84 14.68 1.98
C ASN A 132 3.90 15.57 3.22
N ARG A 133 4.99 15.52 4.02
CA ARG A 133 5.20 16.47 5.14
C ARG A 133 5.24 17.92 4.70
N VAL A 134 5.87 18.20 3.55
CA VAL A 134 5.91 19.56 3.01
C VAL A 134 4.56 19.96 2.43
N LEU A 135 3.96 19.10 1.60
CA LEU A 135 2.67 19.39 0.97
C LEU A 135 1.52 19.52 1.97
N ALA A 136 1.56 18.78 3.08
CA ALA A 136 0.56 18.88 4.14
C ALA A 136 0.43 20.28 4.76
N ARG A 137 1.47 21.14 4.62
CA ARG A 137 1.44 22.51 5.13
C ARG A 137 0.69 23.48 4.22
N VAL A 138 0.46 23.09 2.98
CA VAL A 138 -0.13 23.94 1.93
C VAL A 138 -1.35 23.30 1.26
N ALA A 139 -1.70 22.08 1.65
CA ALA A 139 -2.84 21.35 1.13
C ALA A 139 -4.14 21.81 1.81
N ASP A 140 -5.25 21.80 1.07
CA ASP A 140 -6.59 22.14 1.57
C ASP A 140 -7.18 21.04 2.43
N ARG A 141 -6.79 19.78 2.17
CA ARG A 141 -7.16 18.60 2.96
C ARG A 141 -6.00 17.65 3.09
N VAL A 142 -5.76 17.17 4.32
CA VAL A 142 -4.73 16.16 4.61
C VAL A 142 -5.40 14.95 5.26
N LEU A 143 -5.23 13.81 4.64
CA LEU A 143 -5.78 12.53 5.07
C LEU A 143 -4.64 11.54 5.33
N THR A 144 -4.84 10.61 6.26
CA THR A 144 -3.80 9.63 6.62
C THR A 144 -4.33 8.21 6.72
N GLY A 145 -3.48 7.26 6.35
CA GLY A 145 -3.73 5.83 6.48
C GLY A 145 -3.62 5.32 7.92
N PHE A 146 -2.82 5.99 8.74
CA PHE A 146 -2.61 5.68 10.14
C PHE A 146 -2.89 6.89 11.01
N PRO A 147 -3.28 6.69 12.30
CA PRO A 147 -3.45 7.79 13.24
C PRO A 147 -2.11 8.52 13.43
N GLU A 148 -2.19 9.82 13.68
CA GLU A 148 -1.04 10.67 14.04
C GLU A 148 0.13 10.74 13.06
N ALA A 149 -0.02 10.19 11.82
CA ALA A 149 1.04 10.21 10.81
C ALA A 149 1.44 11.62 10.36
N LEU A 150 0.52 12.59 10.43
CA LEU A 150 0.73 14.00 10.14
C LEU A 150 -0.08 14.88 11.10
N PRO A 151 0.49 15.97 11.64
CA PRO A 151 -0.23 16.89 12.50
C PRO A 151 -1.44 17.52 11.80
N GLY A 152 -2.60 17.54 12.47
CA GLY A 152 -3.83 18.15 11.96
C GLY A 152 -4.51 17.39 10.84
N ALA A 153 -4.00 16.24 10.44
CA ALA A 153 -4.61 15.39 9.42
C ALA A 153 -5.81 14.59 9.96
N SER A 154 -6.73 14.26 9.07
CA SER A 154 -7.84 13.37 9.38
C SER A 154 -7.46 11.91 9.09
N TRP A 155 -7.51 11.05 10.09
CA TRP A 155 -7.29 9.62 9.89
C TRP A 155 -8.50 8.96 9.24
N CYS A 156 -8.37 8.55 7.98
CA CYS A 156 -9.41 7.86 7.21
C CYS A 156 -9.08 6.38 6.94
N GLY A 157 -7.84 5.96 7.15
CA GLY A 157 -7.32 4.67 6.71
C GLY A 157 -6.72 4.71 5.30
N ASN A 158 -6.16 3.61 4.87
CA ASN A 158 -5.65 3.47 3.50
C ASN A 158 -6.75 2.97 2.56
N PRO A 159 -6.87 3.55 1.35
CA PRO A 159 -7.74 3.01 0.31
C PRO A 159 -7.32 1.58 -0.05
N VAL A 160 -8.20 0.63 0.22
CA VAL A 160 -8.05 -0.79 -0.06
C VAL A 160 -9.04 -1.19 -1.15
N ARG A 161 -8.71 -2.22 -1.92
CA ARG A 161 -9.61 -2.77 -2.94
C ARG A 161 -10.92 -3.24 -2.33
N ALA A 162 -12.02 -2.96 -3.00
CA ALA A 162 -13.35 -3.27 -2.50
C ALA A 162 -13.57 -4.78 -2.25
N ASP A 163 -12.99 -5.63 -3.10
CA ASP A 163 -13.07 -7.10 -3.01
C ASP A 163 -12.41 -7.66 -1.72
N ILE A 164 -11.37 -6.97 -1.19
CA ILE A 164 -10.77 -7.31 0.11
C ILE A 164 -11.63 -6.77 1.27
N ALA A 165 -12.10 -5.53 1.14
CA ALA A 165 -12.90 -4.90 2.20
C ALA A 165 -14.25 -5.60 2.42
N GLN A 166 -14.79 -6.27 1.39
CA GLN A 166 -16.07 -6.99 1.41
C GLN A 166 -15.93 -8.46 1.81
N LEU A 167 -14.75 -8.94 2.17
CA LEU A 167 -14.59 -10.31 2.65
C LEU A 167 -15.47 -10.56 3.88
N PRO A 168 -16.05 -11.78 4.00
CA PRO A 168 -16.88 -12.15 5.16
C PRO A 168 -16.13 -11.98 6.48
N GLU A 169 -16.86 -11.80 7.56
CA GLU A 169 -16.29 -11.65 8.89
C GLU A 169 -15.42 -12.85 9.30
N PRO A 170 -14.33 -12.62 10.08
CA PRO A 170 -13.43 -13.70 10.48
C PRO A 170 -14.14 -14.92 11.08
N ALA A 171 -15.13 -14.73 11.94
CA ALA A 171 -15.87 -15.82 12.56
C ALA A 171 -16.56 -16.75 11.53
N GLN A 172 -17.05 -16.18 10.43
CA GLN A 172 -17.68 -16.96 9.36
C GLN A 172 -16.66 -17.77 8.55
N ARG A 173 -15.42 -17.29 8.46
CA ARG A 173 -14.36 -17.91 7.67
C ARG A 173 -13.57 -18.96 8.45
N TYR A 174 -13.22 -18.66 9.71
CA TYR A 174 -12.41 -19.53 10.57
C TYR A 174 -13.25 -20.63 11.23
N GLY A 175 -14.48 -20.31 11.66
CA GLY A 175 -15.31 -21.22 12.45
C GLY A 175 -15.60 -22.59 11.83
N PRO A 176 -15.93 -22.68 10.52
CA PRO A 176 -16.24 -23.95 9.86
C PRO A 176 -15.02 -24.80 9.54
N ARG A 177 -13.79 -24.29 9.72
CA ARG A 177 -12.57 -24.95 9.25
C ARG A 177 -12.06 -25.99 10.24
N SER A 178 -11.55 -27.08 9.68
CA SER A 178 -10.90 -28.16 10.42
C SER A 178 -9.62 -28.61 9.68
N GLY A 179 -8.81 -29.45 10.33
CA GLY A 179 -7.56 -29.96 9.77
C GLY A 179 -6.41 -28.94 9.84
N PRO A 180 -5.35 -29.09 9.02
CA PRO A 180 -4.18 -28.22 9.02
C PRO A 180 -4.52 -26.77 8.76
N LEU A 181 -3.75 -25.84 9.36
CA LEU A 181 -3.88 -24.39 9.09
C LEU A 181 -3.52 -24.08 7.63
N ASP A 182 -4.16 -23.06 7.05
CA ASP A 182 -3.79 -22.49 5.75
C ASP A 182 -2.85 -21.30 5.97
N LEU A 183 -1.57 -21.46 5.61
CA LEU A 183 -0.53 -20.45 5.74
C LEU A 183 -0.27 -19.77 4.39
N LEU A 184 -0.41 -18.46 4.35
CA LEU A 184 -0.04 -17.62 3.21
C LEU A 184 1.25 -16.85 3.52
N VAL A 185 2.26 -16.95 2.65
CA VAL A 185 3.51 -16.19 2.77
C VAL A 185 3.64 -15.22 1.61
N VAL A 186 3.79 -13.92 1.92
CA VAL A 186 3.83 -12.85 0.91
C VAL A 186 5.05 -11.95 1.11
N GLY A 187 6.00 -12.03 0.18
CA GLY A 187 7.20 -11.21 0.18
C GLY A 187 7.02 -9.80 -0.39
N GLY A 188 5.87 -9.51 -1.03
CA GLY A 188 5.63 -8.32 -1.82
C GLY A 188 6.05 -8.49 -3.29
N SER A 189 5.87 -7.45 -4.14
CA SER A 189 6.09 -7.53 -5.60
C SER A 189 7.50 -7.99 -6.01
N LEU A 190 8.50 -7.70 -5.22
CA LEU A 190 9.90 -8.11 -5.46
C LEU A 190 10.26 -9.41 -4.74
N GLY A 191 9.37 -9.94 -3.89
CA GLY A 191 9.66 -11.02 -2.99
C GLY A 191 10.46 -10.57 -1.75
N ALA A 192 10.64 -11.49 -0.81
CA ALA A 192 11.45 -11.28 0.40
C ALA A 192 12.40 -12.47 0.58
N GLN A 193 13.64 -12.31 0.17
CA GLN A 193 14.64 -13.39 0.19
C GLN A 193 14.72 -14.05 1.57
N VAL A 194 14.74 -13.27 2.65
CA VAL A 194 14.81 -13.80 4.01
C VAL A 194 13.62 -14.70 4.35
N LEU A 195 12.41 -14.40 3.88
CA LEU A 195 11.25 -15.27 4.04
C LEU A 195 11.38 -16.52 3.19
N ASN A 196 11.84 -16.38 1.95
CA ASN A 196 12.07 -17.49 1.04
C ASN A 196 13.07 -18.53 1.60
N GLU A 197 14.08 -18.05 2.34
CA GLU A 197 15.12 -18.90 2.95
C GLU A 197 14.73 -19.46 4.30
N THR A 198 13.94 -18.72 5.10
CA THR A 198 13.66 -19.06 6.50
C THR A 198 12.40 -19.92 6.65
N VAL A 199 11.32 -19.58 5.91
CA VAL A 199 10.04 -20.27 6.07
C VAL A 199 10.12 -21.76 5.78
N PRO A 200 10.75 -22.24 4.68
CA PRO A 200 10.85 -23.68 4.42
C PRO A 200 11.55 -24.44 5.56
N LYS A 201 12.64 -23.87 6.09
CA LYS A 201 13.40 -24.47 7.21
C LYS A 201 12.60 -24.48 8.52
N ALA A 202 11.82 -23.43 8.78
CA ALA A 202 10.94 -23.38 9.95
C ALA A 202 9.84 -24.43 9.88
N LEU A 203 9.26 -24.65 8.70
CA LEU A 203 8.23 -25.66 8.47
C LEU A 203 8.80 -27.09 8.60
N ALA A 204 10.03 -27.32 8.13
CA ALA A 204 10.72 -28.60 8.30
C ALA A 204 10.96 -28.94 9.77
N ALA A 205 11.13 -27.94 10.64
CA ALA A 205 11.31 -28.14 12.09
C ALA A 205 9.99 -28.44 12.84
N LEU A 206 8.84 -28.41 12.15
CA LEU A 206 7.55 -28.84 12.71
C LEU A 206 7.34 -30.35 12.48
N PRO A 207 6.66 -31.07 13.41
CA PRO A 207 6.14 -32.41 13.14
C PRO A 207 5.29 -32.38 11.85
N GLU A 208 5.32 -33.45 11.11
CA GLU A 208 4.69 -33.50 9.78
C GLU A 208 3.16 -33.30 9.87
N ASP A 209 2.53 -33.88 10.88
CA ASP A 209 1.11 -33.74 11.18
C ASP A 209 0.69 -32.34 11.67
N ALA A 210 1.65 -31.54 12.14
CA ALA A 210 1.44 -30.16 12.59
C ALA A 210 1.78 -29.11 11.51
N ARG A 211 2.24 -29.54 10.32
CA ARG A 211 2.59 -28.60 9.23
C ARG A 211 1.33 -27.99 8.61
N PRO A 212 1.29 -26.66 8.42
CA PRO A 212 0.22 -26.01 7.69
C PRO A 212 0.27 -26.34 6.18
N ARG A 213 -0.84 -26.17 5.49
CA ARG A 213 -0.87 -26.06 4.02
C ARG A 213 -0.34 -24.71 3.63
N VAL A 214 0.62 -24.65 2.73
CA VAL A 214 1.37 -23.41 2.45
C VAL A 214 1.17 -22.94 1.03
N VAL A 215 0.87 -21.66 0.90
CA VAL A 215 1.02 -20.90 -0.36
C VAL A 215 2.10 -19.85 -0.14
N HIS A 216 3.15 -19.84 -0.97
CA HIS A 216 4.28 -18.93 -0.81
C HIS A 216 4.56 -18.15 -2.11
N GLN A 217 4.47 -16.84 -2.03
CA GLN A 217 4.78 -15.93 -3.14
C GLN A 217 6.24 -15.49 -3.06
N ALA A 218 7.04 -15.95 -4.03
CA ALA A 218 8.49 -15.79 -4.10
C ALA A 218 8.97 -14.41 -4.53
N GLY A 219 8.20 -13.75 -5.42
CA GLY A 219 8.71 -12.73 -6.34
C GLY A 219 9.25 -13.37 -7.63
N ALA A 220 8.97 -12.74 -8.78
CA ALA A 220 9.21 -13.34 -10.10
C ALA A 220 10.65 -13.82 -10.33
N LYS A 221 11.63 -13.14 -9.74
CA LYS A 221 13.06 -13.50 -9.92
C LYS A 221 13.56 -14.60 -8.99
N ASN A 222 12.76 -15.00 -7.99
CA ASN A 222 13.22 -15.85 -6.89
C ASN A 222 12.51 -17.20 -6.87
N ILE A 223 11.65 -17.50 -7.83
CA ILE A 223 10.77 -18.68 -7.79
C ILE A 223 11.58 -19.99 -7.81
N GLU A 224 12.63 -20.09 -8.59
CA GLU A 224 13.47 -21.31 -8.67
C GLU A 224 14.29 -21.51 -7.38
N ALA A 225 14.82 -20.43 -6.81
CA ALA A 225 15.51 -20.52 -5.53
C ALA A 225 14.57 -20.94 -4.39
N LEU A 226 13.31 -20.46 -4.40
CA LEU A 226 12.31 -20.87 -3.44
C LEU A 226 11.93 -22.35 -3.61
N ARG A 227 11.79 -22.83 -4.84
CA ARG A 227 11.52 -24.25 -5.13
C ARG A 227 12.60 -25.14 -4.55
N ALA A 228 13.87 -24.83 -4.84
CA ALA A 228 15.01 -25.57 -4.29
C ALA A 228 15.04 -25.54 -2.76
N ALA A 229 14.67 -24.43 -2.13
CA ALA A 229 14.62 -24.33 -0.67
C ALA A 229 13.54 -25.23 -0.05
N TYR A 230 12.35 -25.34 -0.65
CA TYR A 230 11.29 -26.24 -0.21
C TYR A 230 11.62 -27.73 -0.44
N GLU A 231 12.22 -28.04 -1.59
CA GLU A 231 12.72 -29.40 -1.89
C GLU A 231 13.77 -29.86 -0.87
N ALA A 232 14.78 -29.00 -0.60
CA ALA A 232 15.81 -29.27 0.39
C ALA A 232 15.26 -29.41 1.82
N ALA A 233 14.16 -28.73 2.14
CA ALA A 233 13.48 -28.81 3.42
C ALA A 233 12.54 -30.02 3.53
N GLY A 234 12.24 -30.73 2.46
CA GLY A 234 11.27 -31.82 2.44
C GLY A 234 9.85 -31.39 2.80
N VAL A 235 9.44 -30.18 2.40
CA VAL A 235 8.14 -29.58 2.70
C VAL A 235 7.39 -29.28 1.40
N GLN A 236 6.12 -29.66 1.35
CA GLN A 236 5.27 -29.36 0.20
C GLN A 236 4.61 -27.98 0.36
N ALA A 237 4.55 -27.21 -0.74
CA ALA A 237 3.90 -25.92 -0.80
C ALA A 237 3.46 -25.57 -2.23
N GLU A 238 2.42 -24.75 -2.34
CA GLU A 238 2.08 -24.05 -3.60
C GLU A 238 2.99 -22.84 -3.73
N LEU A 239 3.86 -22.83 -4.74
CA LEU A 239 4.86 -21.78 -4.96
C LEU A 239 4.46 -20.93 -6.16
N LEU A 240 4.34 -19.62 -5.93
CA LEU A 240 3.87 -18.66 -6.94
C LEU A 240 4.89 -17.53 -7.12
N PRO A 241 5.20 -17.11 -8.35
CA PRO A 241 6.03 -15.94 -8.58
C PRO A 241 5.31 -14.65 -8.17
N PHE A 242 4.00 -14.61 -8.37
CA PHE A 242 3.11 -13.50 -8.05
C PHE A 242 1.69 -14.01 -7.76
N ILE A 243 0.93 -13.31 -6.93
CA ILE A 243 -0.47 -13.63 -6.62
C ILE A 243 -1.36 -12.54 -7.24
N GLU A 244 -2.20 -12.91 -8.18
CA GLU A 244 -3.16 -12.00 -8.81
C GLU A 244 -4.44 -11.88 -7.98
N ASP A 245 -4.89 -12.99 -7.42
CA ASP A 245 -6.11 -13.10 -6.64
C ASP A 245 -5.83 -13.07 -5.11
N MET A 246 -5.33 -11.93 -4.64
CA MET A 246 -5.10 -11.72 -3.20
C MET A 246 -6.37 -11.85 -2.35
N PRO A 247 -7.58 -11.38 -2.79
CA PRO A 247 -8.80 -11.53 -2.01
C PRO A 247 -9.12 -12.99 -1.68
N ALA A 248 -9.07 -13.89 -2.66
CA ALA A 248 -9.31 -15.31 -2.43
C ALA A 248 -8.24 -15.94 -1.51
N ARG A 249 -6.98 -15.49 -1.64
CA ARG A 249 -5.90 -15.97 -0.76
C ARG A 249 -6.08 -15.48 0.67
N TYR A 250 -6.44 -14.22 0.90
CA TYR A 250 -6.78 -13.72 2.24
C TYR A 250 -8.05 -14.40 2.79
N ALA A 251 -9.05 -14.61 1.96
CA ALA A 251 -10.27 -15.30 2.37
C ALA A 251 -10.00 -16.72 2.89
N ARG A 252 -9.02 -17.42 2.31
CA ARG A 252 -8.66 -18.79 2.67
C ARG A 252 -7.63 -18.89 3.79
N ALA A 253 -6.73 -17.92 3.92
CA ALA A 253 -5.65 -17.98 4.90
C ALA A 253 -6.18 -18.00 6.35
N ASP A 254 -5.58 -18.83 7.19
CA ASP A 254 -5.70 -18.77 8.64
C ASP A 254 -4.62 -17.84 9.23
N LEU A 255 -3.44 -17.84 8.60
CA LEU A 255 -2.30 -17.01 9.02
C LEU A 255 -1.56 -16.47 7.79
N VAL A 256 -1.14 -15.21 7.85
CA VAL A 256 -0.30 -14.57 6.83
C VAL A 256 1.06 -14.22 7.42
N ILE A 257 2.16 -14.61 6.75
CA ILE A 257 3.52 -14.12 7.06
C ILE A 257 3.92 -13.16 5.94
N CYS A 258 4.20 -11.90 6.27
CA CYS A 258 4.50 -10.93 5.22
C CYS A 258 5.36 -9.75 5.70
N ARG A 259 5.76 -8.88 4.76
CA ARG A 259 6.31 -7.55 5.05
C ARG A 259 5.21 -6.62 5.54
N ALA A 260 5.60 -5.54 6.25
CA ALA A 260 4.68 -4.57 6.84
C ALA A 260 4.57 -3.26 6.02
N GLY A 261 4.37 -3.39 4.72
CA GLY A 261 4.00 -2.23 3.89
C GLY A 261 2.65 -1.66 4.31
N ALA A 262 2.47 -0.36 4.21
CA ALA A 262 1.27 0.34 4.67
C ALA A 262 -0.04 -0.25 4.10
N LEU A 263 -0.04 -0.53 2.79
CA LEU A 263 -1.21 -1.14 2.13
C LEU A 263 -1.43 -2.58 2.58
N THR A 264 -0.35 -3.38 2.75
CA THR A 264 -0.46 -4.75 3.27
C THR A 264 -1.09 -4.77 4.66
N VAL A 265 -0.64 -3.89 5.56
CA VAL A 265 -1.23 -3.75 6.92
C VAL A 265 -2.71 -3.39 6.85
N ALA A 266 -3.07 -2.44 5.97
CA ALA A 266 -4.48 -2.06 5.76
C ALA A 266 -5.32 -3.19 5.15
N GLU A 267 -4.77 -3.96 4.21
CA GLU A 267 -5.43 -5.12 3.61
C GLU A 267 -5.64 -6.24 4.62
N LEU A 268 -4.65 -6.52 5.48
CA LEU A 268 -4.77 -7.50 6.57
C LEU A 268 -5.87 -7.12 7.56
N ALA A 269 -5.94 -5.84 7.93
CA ALA A 269 -7.02 -5.31 8.76
C ALA A 269 -8.37 -5.46 8.05
N ALA A 270 -8.48 -5.00 6.80
CA ALA A 270 -9.71 -5.05 6.02
C ALA A 270 -10.19 -6.48 5.76
N ALA A 271 -9.27 -7.40 5.48
CA ALA A 271 -9.57 -8.83 5.37
C ALA A 271 -9.92 -9.46 6.72
N GLY A 272 -9.46 -8.90 7.83
CA GLY A 272 -9.57 -9.56 9.15
C GLY A 272 -8.87 -10.90 9.13
N VAL A 273 -7.55 -10.92 8.92
CA VAL A 273 -6.74 -12.13 8.91
C VAL A 273 -5.56 -12.00 9.86
N ALA A 274 -5.28 -13.06 10.61
CA ALA A 274 -4.15 -13.09 11.53
C ALA A 274 -2.81 -13.02 10.79
N SER A 275 -1.82 -12.35 11.36
CA SER A 275 -0.54 -12.19 10.66
C SER A 275 0.69 -12.17 11.58
N ILE A 276 1.81 -12.61 11.01
CA ILE A 276 3.16 -12.38 11.51
C ILE A 276 3.82 -11.37 10.56
N LEU A 277 4.08 -10.19 11.08
CA LEU A 277 4.65 -9.08 10.32
C LEU A 277 6.17 -9.07 10.50
N VAL A 278 6.89 -9.17 9.38
CA VAL A 278 8.35 -9.11 9.33
C VAL A 278 8.77 -7.84 8.59
N PRO A 279 8.94 -6.70 9.29
CA PRO A 279 9.31 -5.43 8.68
C PRO A 279 10.60 -5.53 7.86
N TYR A 280 10.68 -4.78 6.75
CA TYR A 280 11.90 -4.65 5.97
C TYR A 280 12.87 -3.69 6.68
N PRO A 281 14.08 -4.13 7.10
CA PRO A 281 14.95 -3.35 7.98
C PRO A 281 15.57 -2.11 7.31
N HIS A 282 15.57 -2.05 5.97
CA HIS A 282 16.08 -0.91 5.21
C HIS A 282 14.94 -0.02 4.68
N ALA A 283 13.74 -0.13 5.27
CA ALA A 283 12.66 0.79 5.00
C ALA A 283 13.04 2.20 5.47
N VAL A 284 12.65 3.19 4.68
CA VAL A 284 12.97 4.60 4.98
C VAL A 284 12.37 4.99 6.31
N ASP A 285 13.17 5.61 7.19
CA ASP A 285 12.73 6.06 8.51
C ASP A 285 12.04 4.93 9.32
N ASP A 286 12.38 3.66 9.03
CA ASP A 286 11.81 2.46 9.66
C ASP A 286 10.27 2.41 9.66
N HIS A 287 9.64 3.00 8.62
CA HIS A 287 8.18 3.08 8.56
C HIS A 287 7.48 1.72 8.58
N GLN A 288 8.14 0.61 8.13
CA GLN A 288 7.51 -0.71 8.17
C GLN A 288 7.36 -1.23 9.59
N THR A 289 8.31 -1.01 10.48
CA THR A 289 8.15 -1.36 11.89
C THR A 289 7.04 -0.55 12.54
N SER A 290 6.98 0.75 12.26
CA SER A 290 5.89 1.60 12.73
C SER A 290 4.51 1.17 12.19
N ASN A 291 4.41 0.84 10.89
CA ASN A 291 3.17 0.30 10.31
C ASN A 291 2.74 -1.01 10.99
N ALA A 292 3.71 -1.92 11.28
CA ALA A 292 3.43 -3.19 11.93
C ALA A 292 2.91 -3.03 13.36
N ARG A 293 3.42 -2.04 14.11
CA ARG A 293 2.99 -1.75 15.47
C ARG A 293 1.49 -1.43 15.54
N PHE A 294 0.93 -0.78 14.55
CA PHE A 294 -0.51 -0.49 14.49
C PHE A 294 -1.39 -1.73 14.71
N LEU A 295 -1.00 -2.88 14.14
CA LEU A 295 -1.71 -4.13 14.37
C LEU A 295 -1.19 -4.87 15.62
N SER A 296 0.14 -4.91 15.82
CA SER A 296 0.71 -5.75 16.87
C SER A 296 0.45 -5.22 18.28
N GLU A 297 0.43 -3.91 18.49
CA GLU A 297 0.09 -3.29 19.79
C GLU A 297 -1.37 -3.51 20.19
N ALA A 298 -2.26 -3.68 19.20
CA ALA A 298 -3.65 -4.07 19.42
C ALA A 298 -3.85 -5.59 19.58
N GLY A 299 -2.78 -6.38 19.52
CA GLY A 299 -2.86 -7.85 19.52
C GLY A 299 -3.53 -8.42 18.24
N ALA A 300 -3.54 -7.66 17.17
CA ALA A 300 -4.10 -8.02 15.86
C ALA A 300 -3.06 -8.66 14.92
N ALA A 301 -1.79 -8.69 15.31
CA ALA A 301 -0.69 -9.33 14.61
C ALA A 301 0.45 -9.64 15.58
N LEU A 302 1.38 -10.51 15.16
CA LEU A 302 2.67 -10.66 15.79
C LEU A 302 3.72 -9.86 15.01
N LEU A 303 4.50 -9.04 15.71
CA LEU A 303 5.65 -8.34 15.13
C LEU A 303 6.90 -9.19 15.35
N LEU A 304 7.57 -9.60 14.26
CA LEU A 304 8.82 -10.34 14.29
C LEU A 304 9.88 -9.54 13.50
N PRO A 305 10.75 -8.79 14.19
CA PRO A 305 11.85 -8.08 13.53
C PRO A 305 12.74 -9.04 12.73
N GLN A 306 13.17 -8.61 11.53
CA GLN A 306 14.00 -9.48 10.67
C GLN A 306 15.29 -9.97 11.36
N ALA A 307 15.87 -9.19 12.28
CA ALA A 307 17.05 -9.59 13.04
C ALA A 307 16.79 -10.78 13.99
N GLU A 308 15.54 -10.95 14.42
CA GLU A 308 15.11 -12.05 15.28
C GLU A 308 14.54 -13.25 14.48
N LEU A 309 14.35 -13.07 13.17
CA LEU A 309 13.80 -14.11 12.31
C LEU A 309 14.82 -15.22 12.10
N SER A 310 14.55 -16.37 12.70
CA SER A 310 15.28 -17.60 12.49
C SER A 310 14.31 -18.78 12.32
N PRO A 311 14.74 -19.89 11.70
CA PRO A 311 13.88 -21.07 11.54
C PRO A 311 13.29 -21.57 12.88
N GLY A 312 14.11 -21.61 13.93
CA GLY A 312 13.68 -22.06 15.26
C GLY A 312 12.68 -21.10 15.91
N ARG A 313 12.91 -19.77 15.81
CA ARG A 313 11.99 -18.76 16.35
C ARG A 313 10.64 -18.82 15.63
N LEU A 314 10.65 -18.87 14.30
CA LEU A 314 9.42 -18.96 13.51
C LEU A 314 8.66 -20.27 13.77
N ALA A 315 9.34 -21.41 13.82
CA ALA A 315 8.74 -22.69 14.16
C ALA A 315 8.12 -22.66 15.58
N GLY A 316 8.79 -22.02 16.53
CA GLY A 316 8.25 -21.83 17.90
C GLY A 316 6.96 -21.02 17.91
N LEU A 317 6.88 -19.94 17.14
CA LEU A 317 5.65 -19.14 17.00
C LEU A 317 4.54 -19.97 16.35
N LEU A 318 4.81 -20.67 15.25
CA LEU A 318 3.81 -21.48 14.54
C LEU A 318 3.23 -22.59 15.42
N ARG A 319 4.05 -23.24 16.27
CA ARG A 319 3.58 -24.24 17.25
C ARG A 319 2.65 -23.70 18.31
N GLY A 320 2.82 -22.44 18.68
CA GLY A 320 2.01 -21.78 19.71
C GLY A 320 0.69 -21.19 19.21
N LEU A 321 0.40 -21.28 17.91
CA LEU A 321 -0.80 -20.69 17.31
C LEU A 321 -1.79 -21.78 16.90
N ASP A 322 -2.94 -21.81 17.55
CA ASP A 322 -4.09 -22.58 17.12
C ASP A 322 -5.12 -21.70 16.38
N ARG A 323 -6.13 -22.32 15.80
CA ARG A 323 -7.15 -21.60 15.01
C ARG A 323 -7.99 -20.65 15.85
N GLN A 324 -8.16 -20.93 17.15
CA GLN A 324 -8.90 -20.06 18.05
C GLN A 324 -8.12 -18.76 18.32
N ALA A 325 -6.83 -18.87 18.64
CA ALA A 325 -5.95 -17.71 18.82
C ALA A 325 -5.85 -16.88 17.53
N LEU A 326 -5.79 -17.54 16.36
CA LEU A 326 -5.78 -16.87 15.06
C LEU A 326 -7.10 -16.15 14.78
N LEU A 327 -8.24 -16.73 15.12
CA LEU A 327 -9.55 -16.09 15.00
C LEU A 327 -9.65 -14.84 15.87
N GLU A 328 -9.18 -14.89 17.12
CA GLU A 328 -9.17 -13.72 18.01
C GLU A 328 -8.28 -12.59 17.45
N MET A 329 -7.10 -12.94 16.95
CA MET A 329 -6.18 -12.01 16.29
C MET A 329 -6.83 -11.39 15.04
N ALA A 330 -7.48 -12.21 14.20
CA ALA A 330 -8.17 -11.79 12.99
C ALA A 330 -9.36 -10.84 13.31
N GLY A 331 -10.10 -11.12 14.38
CA GLY A 331 -11.19 -10.25 14.87
C GLY A 331 -10.67 -8.87 15.30
N LYS A 332 -9.55 -8.85 16.03
CA LYS A 332 -8.89 -7.58 16.42
C LYS A 332 -8.38 -6.82 15.19
N ALA A 333 -7.83 -7.51 14.18
CA ALA A 333 -7.41 -6.89 12.93
C ALA A 333 -8.60 -6.25 12.21
N ARG A 334 -9.73 -6.97 12.10
CA ARG A 334 -10.96 -6.47 11.48
C ARG A 334 -11.52 -5.23 12.19
N ALA A 335 -11.44 -5.16 13.50
CA ALA A 335 -11.90 -4.00 14.27
C ALA A 335 -11.10 -2.72 13.99
N LEU A 336 -9.85 -2.85 13.54
CA LEU A 336 -9.00 -1.72 13.13
C LEU A 336 -9.19 -1.30 11.68
N ALA A 337 -9.98 -2.05 10.90
CA ALA A 337 -10.22 -1.74 9.50
C ALA A 337 -10.92 -0.39 9.29
N ARG A 338 -10.59 0.26 8.17
CA ARG A 338 -11.24 1.49 7.69
C ARG A 338 -11.77 1.26 6.27
N PRO A 339 -12.86 0.51 6.11
CA PRO A 339 -13.37 0.12 4.79
C PRO A 339 -13.83 1.32 3.94
N GLU A 340 -14.18 2.44 4.60
CA GLU A 340 -14.63 3.66 3.95
C GLU A 340 -13.50 4.57 3.44
N ALA A 341 -12.23 4.20 3.61
CA ALA A 341 -11.08 5.03 3.26
C ALA A 341 -11.13 5.53 1.82
N THR A 342 -11.40 4.64 0.86
CA THR A 342 -11.52 5.02 -0.57
C THR A 342 -12.60 6.08 -0.78
N ARG A 343 -13.78 5.89 -0.17
CA ARG A 343 -14.89 6.83 -0.25
C ARG A 343 -14.54 8.17 0.38
N MET A 344 -13.91 8.17 1.55
CA MET A 344 -13.55 9.40 2.26
C MET A 344 -12.54 10.24 1.47
N VAL A 345 -11.50 9.61 0.89
CA VAL A 345 -10.52 10.31 0.05
C VAL A 345 -11.19 10.87 -1.21
N ALA A 346 -12.01 10.08 -1.88
CA ALA A 346 -12.74 10.51 -3.07
C ALA A 346 -13.69 11.67 -2.77
N GLN A 347 -14.44 11.60 -1.67
CA GLN A 347 -15.36 12.66 -1.25
C GLN A 347 -14.65 13.96 -0.94
N ALA A 348 -13.49 13.91 -0.23
CA ALA A 348 -12.68 15.09 0.02
C ALA A 348 -12.28 15.81 -1.29
N CYS A 349 -11.90 15.06 -2.33
CA CYS A 349 -11.61 15.62 -3.65
C CYS A 349 -12.87 16.23 -4.30
N MET A 350 -13.99 15.51 -4.27
CA MET A 350 -15.22 15.96 -4.93
C MET A 350 -15.86 17.18 -4.25
N GLU A 351 -15.74 17.31 -2.93
CA GLU A 351 -16.23 18.46 -2.17
C GLU A 351 -15.46 19.73 -2.50
N LEU A 352 -14.13 19.67 -2.51
CA LEU A 352 -13.28 20.83 -2.84
C LEU A 352 -13.53 21.35 -4.26
N ALA A 353 -13.64 20.43 -5.23
CA ALA A 353 -13.94 20.84 -6.61
C ALA A 353 -15.30 21.54 -6.76
N ARG A 354 -16.32 21.21 -5.95
CA ARG A 354 -17.63 21.86 -5.97
C ARG A 354 -17.62 23.24 -5.33
N ILE A 355 -16.77 23.48 -4.37
CA ILE A 355 -16.61 24.78 -3.70
C ILE A 355 -16.06 25.80 -4.68
N GLU A 356 -15.03 25.42 -5.47
CA GLU A 356 -14.48 26.31 -6.51
C GLU A 356 -15.52 26.66 -7.60
N ASP A 357 -16.29 25.68 -8.08
CA ASP A 357 -17.31 25.90 -9.10
C ASP A 357 -18.40 26.91 -8.66
N ARG A 358 -18.64 27.01 -7.34
CA ARG A 358 -19.56 28.00 -6.74
C ARG A 358 -18.92 29.36 -6.53
N GLY A 359 -17.64 29.41 -6.16
CA GLY A 359 -16.88 30.66 -5.99
C GLY A 359 -16.70 31.41 -7.30
N SER A 360 -16.35 30.71 -8.38
CA SER A 360 -16.19 31.32 -9.71
C SER A 360 -17.49 31.85 -10.33
N ARG A 361 -18.67 31.34 -9.90
CA ARG A 361 -19.99 31.82 -10.37
C ARG A 361 -20.54 33.00 -9.57
N SER A 362 -19.95 33.34 -8.44
CA SER A 362 -20.36 34.50 -7.63
C SER A 362 -19.56 35.78 -7.96
N GLU A 363 -18.53 35.65 -8.82
CA GLU A 363 -17.70 36.76 -9.29
C GLU A 363 -18.01 37.18 -10.75
N GLU A 364 -18.91 36.47 -11.45
CA GLU A 364 -19.51 36.89 -12.73
C GLU A 364 -20.90 37.55 -12.49
#